data_cb63992ee0a99d97bc744cc02bea5d76
#
_entry.id   cb63992ee0a99d97bc744cc02bea5d76
#
_cell.length_a   1.000
_cell.length_b   1.000
_cell.length_c   1.000
_cell.angle_alpha   90.00
_cell.angle_beta   90.00
_cell.angle_gamma   90.00
#
_symmetry.space_group_name_H-M   'P 1'
#
loop_
_entity.id
_entity.type
_entity.pdbx_description
1 polymer ?
#
loop_
_entity_poly.entity_id
_entity_poly.type
_entity_poly.pdbx_seq_one_letter_code
_entity_poly.pdbx_strand_id
1 'polypeptide(L)'
;MRYRHGIDNVEKADYILKDKKNIGLLSNYTGVDSNFNRAVDILCGRYKLAKLYAPEHGYDGVLQAGKSIENLTDKISGLPVLSMFNITDSEEDNIFEGVDAVCFDIQDVGLRFYTYISVLALAMKQCAKRNIPTALIKT
;
A
#
# COMPACT_ATOMS: atom_id res chain seq x y z
N MET A 1 -20.73 -2.52 20.51
CA MET A 1 -19.41 -1.97 20.13
C MET A 1 -19.32 -1.99 18.60
N ARG A 2 -19.14 -0.85 17.94
CA ARG A 2 -19.04 -0.84 16.47
C ARG A 2 -17.57 -1.10 16.12
N TYR A 3 -17.30 -2.14 15.35
CA TYR A 3 -15.98 -2.42 14.81
C TYR A 3 -15.57 -1.30 13.84
N ARG A 4 -14.31 -0.90 13.84
CA ARG A 4 -13.76 0.11 12.93
C ARG A 4 -12.48 -0.43 12.31
N HIS A 5 -12.35 -0.30 11.01
CA HIS A 5 -11.09 -0.54 10.31
C HIS A 5 -10.09 0.58 10.60
N GLY A 6 -8.80 0.31 10.41
CA GLY A 6 -7.77 1.34 10.58
C GLY A 6 -8.02 2.56 9.71
N ILE A 7 -8.43 2.34 8.46
CA ILE A 7 -8.74 3.39 7.49
C ILE A 7 -9.91 4.31 7.90
N ASP A 8 -10.84 3.84 8.76
CA ASP A 8 -11.90 4.69 9.35
C ASP A 8 -11.34 5.79 10.27
N ASN A 9 -10.08 5.70 10.64
CA ASN A 9 -9.38 6.66 11.50
C ASN A 9 -8.15 7.22 10.78
N VAL A 10 -8.22 7.37 9.47
CA VAL A 10 -7.08 7.78 8.61
C VAL A 10 -6.49 9.14 9.01
N GLU A 11 -7.28 10.00 9.65
CA GLU A 11 -6.81 11.30 10.17
C GLU A 11 -5.68 11.16 11.20
N LYS A 12 -5.57 10.02 11.85
CA LYS A 12 -4.44 9.74 12.76
C LYS A 12 -3.10 9.61 12.03
N ALA A 13 -3.10 9.45 10.72
CA ALA A 13 -1.88 9.44 9.90
C ALA A 13 -1.48 10.84 9.40
N ASP A 14 -2.28 11.88 9.68
CA ASP A 14 -2.01 13.25 9.22
C ASP A 14 -0.63 13.76 9.63
N TYR A 15 -0.15 13.41 10.81
CA TYR A 15 1.19 13.82 11.29
C TYR A 15 2.34 13.30 10.42
N ILE A 16 2.11 12.26 9.61
CA ILE A 16 3.08 11.73 8.64
C ILE A 16 2.74 12.18 7.22
N LEU A 17 1.45 12.16 6.83
CA LEU A 17 1.03 12.18 5.43
C LEU A 17 0.58 13.55 4.93
N LYS A 18 0.07 14.44 5.80
CA LYS A 18 -0.63 15.66 5.40
C LYS A 18 0.18 16.60 4.49
N ASP A 19 1.48 16.73 4.77
CA ASP A 19 2.36 17.66 4.06
C ASP A 19 3.15 16.97 2.93
N LYS A 20 2.87 15.71 2.67
CA LYS A 20 3.53 14.93 1.62
C LYS A 20 2.92 15.20 0.25
N LYS A 21 3.79 15.20 -0.77
CA LYS A 21 3.40 15.53 -2.15
C LYS A 21 3.21 14.30 -3.03
N ASN A 22 3.89 13.21 -2.70
CA ASN A 22 3.90 11.98 -3.50
C ASN A 22 3.85 10.77 -2.58
N ILE A 23 2.65 10.35 -2.19
CA ILE A 23 2.46 9.22 -1.29
C ILE A 23 2.28 7.94 -2.09
N GLY A 24 3.02 6.90 -1.73
CA GLY A 24 2.79 5.54 -2.19
C GLY A 24 1.83 4.80 -1.25
N LEU A 25 0.85 4.09 -1.79
CA LEU A 25 -0.04 3.22 -1.02
C LEU A 25 0.26 1.76 -1.33
N LEU A 26 0.73 1.02 -0.34
CA LEU A 26 0.86 -0.44 -0.39
C LEU A 26 -0.43 -1.05 0.18
N SER A 27 -1.26 -1.60 -0.70
CA SER A 27 -2.58 -2.14 -0.35
C SER A 27 -3.03 -3.22 -1.34
N ASN A 28 -4.17 -3.82 -1.07
CA ASN A 28 -4.87 -4.73 -1.95
C ASN A 28 -6.39 -4.59 -1.75
N TYR A 29 -7.17 -5.52 -2.31
CA TYR A 29 -8.64 -5.53 -2.23
C TYR A 29 -9.21 -5.59 -0.80
N THR A 30 -8.40 -5.95 0.22
CA THR A 30 -8.82 -5.97 1.63
C THR A 30 -8.71 -4.59 2.30
N GLY A 31 -8.06 -3.62 1.66
CA GLY A 31 -7.97 -2.24 2.12
C GLY A 31 -9.30 -1.51 1.90
N VAL A 32 -10.23 -1.65 2.85
CA VAL A 32 -11.56 -1.01 2.81
C VAL A 32 -11.96 -0.46 4.18
N ASP A 33 -12.83 0.54 4.18
CA ASP A 33 -13.46 1.06 5.40
C ASP A 33 -14.65 0.20 5.87
N SER A 34 -15.28 0.60 6.95
CA SER A 34 -16.48 -0.07 7.50
C SER A 34 -17.71 -0.05 6.58
N ASN A 35 -17.67 0.71 5.49
CA ASN A 35 -18.72 0.79 4.46
C ASN A 35 -18.29 0.17 3.14
N PHE A 36 -17.16 -0.56 3.11
CA PHE A 36 -16.53 -1.16 1.92
C PHE A 36 -16.06 -0.16 0.86
N ASN A 37 -15.84 1.11 1.22
CA ASN A 37 -15.14 2.04 0.35
C ASN A 37 -13.66 1.69 0.31
N ARG A 38 -13.05 1.71 -0.87
CA ARG A 38 -11.64 1.34 -1.06
C ARG A 38 -10.71 2.34 -0.37
N ALA A 39 -9.67 1.85 0.29
CA ALA A 39 -8.66 2.69 0.93
C ALA A 39 -8.01 3.68 -0.05
N VAL A 40 -7.76 3.27 -1.29
CA VAL A 40 -7.20 4.16 -2.33
C VAL A 40 -8.09 5.37 -2.58
N ASP A 41 -9.41 5.19 -2.68
CA ASP A 41 -10.35 6.27 -2.97
C ASP A 41 -10.46 7.25 -1.79
N ILE A 42 -10.49 6.71 -0.55
CA ILE A 42 -10.47 7.50 0.68
C ILE A 42 -9.19 8.33 0.77
N LEU A 43 -8.03 7.70 0.52
CA LEU A 43 -6.73 8.35 0.61
C LEU A 43 -6.52 9.38 -0.51
N CYS A 44 -7.00 9.11 -1.74
CA CYS A 44 -6.99 10.09 -2.84
C CYS A 44 -7.82 11.34 -2.50
N GLY A 45 -8.92 11.18 -1.79
CA GLY A 45 -9.76 12.29 -1.34
C GLY A 45 -9.12 13.16 -0.25
N ARG A 46 -8.09 12.64 0.45
CA ARG A 46 -7.45 13.32 1.59
C ARG A 46 -6.01 13.74 1.33
N TYR A 47 -5.26 12.95 0.58
CA TYR A 47 -3.83 13.11 0.36
C TYR A 47 -3.46 13.03 -1.12
N LYS A 48 -2.22 13.36 -1.43
CA LYS A 48 -1.67 13.26 -2.80
C LYS A 48 -1.03 11.89 -3.01
N LEU A 49 -1.83 10.90 -3.39
CA LEU A 49 -1.30 9.62 -3.83
C LEU A 49 -0.64 9.74 -5.20
N ALA A 50 0.51 9.09 -5.38
CA ALA A 50 1.27 9.06 -6.61
C ALA A 50 1.35 7.66 -7.23
N LYS A 51 1.44 6.63 -6.39
CA LYS A 51 1.63 5.24 -6.82
C LYS A 51 0.90 4.28 -5.90
N LEU A 52 0.46 3.16 -6.47
CA LEU A 52 -0.02 2.00 -5.71
C LEU A 52 1.04 0.89 -5.77
N TYR A 53 1.21 0.19 -4.66
CA TYR A 53 2.03 -1.01 -4.56
C TYR A 53 1.13 -2.18 -4.22
N ALA A 54 1.26 -3.26 -4.97
CA ALA A 54 0.45 -4.46 -4.79
C ALA A 54 1.30 -5.63 -4.29
N PRO A 55 0.84 -6.37 -3.27
CA PRO A 55 1.47 -7.61 -2.84
C PRO A 55 1.18 -8.74 -3.84
N GLU A 56 1.54 -9.97 -3.49
CA GLU A 56 1.13 -11.18 -4.22
C GLU A 56 -0.38 -11.19 -4.46
N HIS A 57 -0.82 -11.73 -5.57
CA HIS A 57 -2.18 -11.74 -6.12
C HIS A 57 -2.65 -10.39 -6.71
N GLY A 58 -1.84 -9.35 -6.68
CA GLY A 58 -2.17 -8.05 -7.25
C GLY A 58 -3.05 -7.17 -6.36
N TYR A 59 -3.34 -5.98 -6.85
CA TYR A 59 -4.16 -5.02 -6.12
C TYR A 59 -5.62 -5.50 -5.98
N ASP A 60 -6.18 -6.09 -7.03
CA ASP A 60 -7.58 -6.57 -7.07
C ASP A 60 -7.74 -8.03 -6.60
N GLY A 61 -6.65 -8.72 -6.28
CA GLY A 61 -6.67 -10.10 -5.80
C GLY A 61 -7.00 -11.15 -6.86
N VAL A 62 -6.99 -10.79 -8.14
CA VAL A 62 -7.41 -11.69 -9.24
C VAL A 62 -6.25 -12.44 -9.91
N LEU A 63 -5.02 -12.09 -9.61
CA LEU A 63 -3.86 -12.76 -10.18
C LEU A 63 -3.59 -14.10 -9.50
N GLN A 64 -3.27 -15.11 -10.30
CA GLN A 64 -2.81 -16.38 -9.76
C GLN A 64 -1.47 -16.19 -9.03
N ALA A 65 -1.25 -16.99 -7.98
CA ALA A 65 0.01 -16.99 -7.25
C ALA A 65 1.20 -17.16 -8.20
N GLY A 66 2.27 -16.39 -7.98
CA GLY A 66 3.50 -16.47 -8.76
C GLY A 66 3.51 -15.70 -10.09
N LYS A 67 2.44 -14.99 -10.44
CA LYS A 67 2.46 -14.11 -11.63
C LYS A 67 2.87 -12.69 -11.26
N SER A 68 3.82 -12.13 -12.02
CA SER A 68 4.21 -10.72 -11.91
C SER A 68 3.13 -9.80 -12.48
N ILE A 69 3.02 -8.62 -11.91
CA ILE A 69 2.17 -7.54 -12.42
C ILE A 69 3.03 -6.71 -13.35
N GLU A 70 2.72 -6.71 -14.64
CA GLU A 70 3.34 -5.77 -15.57
C GLU A 70 2.52 -4.49 -15.60
N ASN A 71 3.15 -3.37 -15.21
CA ASN A 71 2.68 -1.97 -15.35
C ASN A 71 1.16 -1.79 -15.48
N LEU A 72 0.43 -2.12 -14.41
CA LEU A 72 -1.00 -1.91 -14.36
C LEU A 72 -1.32 -0.50 -13.89
N THR A 73 -2.48 -0.02 -14.30
CA THR A 73 -3.08 1.22 -13.79
C THR A 73 -4.39 0.87 -13.13
N ASP A 74 -4.61 1.35 -11.90
CA ASP A 74 -5.90 1.21 -11.26
C ASP A 74 -6.96 2.00 -12.05
N LYS A 75 -7.98 1.30 -12.54
CA LYS A 75 -8.96 1.86 -13.48
C LYS A 75 -9.83 2.97 -12.89
N ILE A 76 -9.94 3.03 -11.57
CA ILE A 76 -10.78 4.01 -10.88
C ILE A 76 -9.97 5.25 -10.52
N SER A 77 -8.86 5.08 -9.82
CA SER A 77 -8.01 6.20 -9.41
C SER A 77 -7.08 6.72 -10.51
N GLY A 78 -6.82 5.93 -11.54
CA GLY A 78 -5.86 6.26 -12.60
C GLY A 78 -4.39 6.16 -12.17
N LEU A 79 -4.12 5.68 -10.95
CA LEU A 79 -2.76 5.59 -10.42
C LEU A 79 -2.02 4.35 -10.96
N PRO A 80 -0.70 4.45 -11.20
CA PRO A 80 0.12 3.31 -11.57
C PRO A 80 0.21 2.31 -10.42
N VAL A 81 0.13 1.02 -10.74
CA VAL A 81 0.23 -0.09 -9.79
C VAL A 81 1.53 -0.84 -10.05
N LEU A 82 2.41 -0.88 -9.05
CA LEU A 82 3.68 -1.57 -9.08
C LEU A 82 3.62 -2.83 -8.22
N SER A 83 4.20 -3.93 -8.69
CA SER A 83 4.27 -5.18 -7.93
C SER A 83 5.36 -5.12 -6.87
N MET A 84 5.02 -5.54 -5.65
CA MET A 84 5.98 -5.85 -4.59
C MET A 84 6.35 -7.35 -4.53
N PHE A 85 5.81 -8.14 -5.44
CA PHE A 85 6.04 -9.58 -5.47
C PHE A 85 7.23 -9.91 -6.38
N ASN A 86 8.17 -10.74 -5.89
CA ASN A 86 9.37 -11.19 -6.61
C ASN A 86 10.24 -10.06 -7.21
N ILE A 87 10.26 -8.87 -6.59
CA ILE A 87 11.18 -7.81 -7.01
C ILE A 87 12.63 -8.24 -6.80
N THR A 88 13.50 -7.89 -7.75
CA THR A 88 14.94 -8.10 -7.65
C THR A 88 15.61 -6.96 -6.89
N ASP A 89 16.86 -7.13 -6.47
CA ASP A 89 17.61 -6.09 -5.77
C ASP A 89 17.70 -4.78 -6.58
N SER A 90 17.77 -4.87 -7.91
CA SER A 90 17.83 -3.71 -8.81
C SER A 90 16.47 -3.00 -8.94
N GLU A 91 15.37 -3.75 -8.90
CA GLU A 91 14.01 -3.20 -8.91
C GLU A 91 13.65 -2.61 -7.56
N GLU A 92 14.10 -3.25 -6.45
CA GLU A 92 13.94 -2.73 -5.10
C GLU A 92 14.51 -1.31 -4.96
N ASP A 93 15.64 -1.03 -5.62
CA ASP A 93 16.27 0.28 -5.52
C ASP A 93 15.45 1.40 -6.18
N ASN A 94 14.61 1.09 -7.15
CA ASN A 94 13.85 2.08 -7.92
C ASN A 94 12.35 2.12 -7.58
N ILE A 95 11.80 1.10 -6.91
CA ILE A 95 10.34 0.98 -6.75
C ILE A 95 9.73 2.16 -5.96
N PHE A 96 10.46 2.72 -5.00
CA PHE A 96 10.04 3.87 -4.20
C PHE A 96 10.56 5.22 -4.73
N GLU A 97 11.13 5.26 -5.94
CA GLU A 97 11.58 6.52 -6.53
C GLU A 97 10.41 7.50 -6.68
N GLY A 98 10.64 8.74 -6.29
CA GLY A 98 9.68 9.84 -6.43
C GLY A 98 8.54 9.83 -5.41
N VAL A 99 8.56 8.93 -4.39
CA VAL A 99 7.63 9.02 -3.25
C VAL A 99 8.34 9.59 -2.02
N ASP A 100 7.61 10.35 -1.23
CA ASP A 100 8.08 11.02 -0.02
C ASP A 100 7.41 10.53 1.27
N ALA A 101 6.46 9.61 1.16
CA ALA A 101 5.92 8.77 2.24
C ALA A 101 5.29 7.50 1.67
N VAL A 102 5.21 6.45 2.48
CA VAL A 102 4.48 5.21 2.13
C VAL A 102 3.42 4.93 3.18
N CYS A 103 2.22 4.64 2.71
CA CYS A 103 1.12 4.19 3.53
C CYS A 103 0.91 2.69 3.31
N PHE A 104 0.66 1.93 4.37
CA PHE A 104 0.36 0.50 4.32
C PHE A 104 -1.02 0.23 4.89
N ASP A 105 -1.89 -0.40 4.09
CA ASP A 105 -3.22 -0.85 4.49
C ASP A 105 -3.57 -2.18 3.84
N ILE A 106 -3.13 -3.28 4.45
CA ILE A 106 -3.47 -4.65 4.06
C ILE A 106 -3.90 -5.40 5.33
N GLN A 107 -4.99 -6.14 5.26
CA GLN A 107 -5.42 -7.02 6.33
C GLN A 107 -4.58 -8.30 6.30
N ASP A 108 -3.83 -8.54 7.38
CA ASP A 108 -3.10 -9.78 7.62
C ASP A 108 -3.81 -10.57 8.71
N VAL A 109 -4.03 -11.86 8.49
CA VAL A 109 -4.76 -12.72 9.41
C VAL A 109 -3.84 -13.44 10.42
N GLY A 110 -2.55 -13.12 10.44
CA GLY A 110 -1.58 -13.68 11.36
C GLY A 110 -1.21 -15.14 11.09
N LEU A 111 -1.45 -15.63 9.90
CA LEU A 111 -1.07 -16.99 9.50
C LEU A 111 0.34 -17.00 8.91
N ARG A 112 1.16 -17.97 9.33
CA ARG A 112 2.58 -18.05 8.95
C ARG A 112 2.85 -18.09 7.44
N PHE A 113 1.94 -18.63 6.66
CA PHE A 113 2.08 -18.76 5.21
C PHE A 113 1.57 -17.55 4.42
N TYR A 114 1.02 -16.53 5.11
CA TYR A 114 0.70 -15.24 4.48
C TYR A 114 1.96 -14.44 4.22
N THR A 115 2.09 -13.89 3.01
CA THR A 115 3.30 -13.18 2.56
C THR A 115 3.26 -11.68 2.87
N TYR A 116 2.14 -11.14 3.31
CA TYR A 116 1.94 -9.69 3.48
C TYR A 116 2.85 -9.06 4.52
N ILE A 117 3.12 -9.76 5.63
CA ILE A 117 4.06 -9.28 6.64
C ILE A 117 5.49 -9.17 6.08
N SER A 118 5.88 -10.08 5.18
CA SER A 118 7.19 -10.04 4.52
C SER A 118 7.29 -8.87 3.55
N VAL A 119 6.21 -8.58 2.82
CA VAL A 119 6.12 -7.41 1.92
C VAL A 119 6.19 -6.11 2.73
N LEU A 120 5.50 -6.03 3.88
CA LEU A 120 5.61 -4.89 4.78
C LEU A 120 7.05 -4.69 5.28
N ALA A 121 7.69 -5.77 5.75
CA ALA A 121 9.07 -5.71 6.24
C ALA A 121 10.05 -5.23 5.15
N LEU A 122 9.88 -5.72 3.92
CA LEU A 122 10.66 -5.29 2.77
C LEU A 122 10.44 -3.79 2.48
N ALA A 123 9.18 -3.35 2.40
CA ALA A 123 8.83 -1.95 2.18
C ALA A 123 9.44 -1.03 3.27
N MET A 124 9.29 -1.38 4.54
CA MET A 124 9.86 -0.62 5.65
C MET A 124 11.40 -0.54 5.57
N LYS A 125 12.07 -1.65 5.25
CA LYS A 125 13.54 -1.69 5.07
C LYS A 125 13.98 -0.76 3.93
N GLN A 126 13.29 -0.79 2.80
CA GLN A 126 13.63 0.05 1.64
C GLN A 126 13.32 1.53 1.90
N CYS A 127 12.20 1.82 2.57
CA CYS A 127 11.86 3.18 2.99
C CYS A 127 12.89 3.74 3.99
N ALA A 128 13.31 2.94 4.96
CA ALA A 128 14.32 3.35 5.95
C ALA A 128 15.66 3.72 5.29
N LYS A 129 16.14 2.95 4.31
CA LYS A 129 17.36 3.27 3.54
C LYS A 129 17.29 4.65 2.85
N ARG A 130 16.09 5.14 2.56
CA ARG A 130 15.82 6.38 1.81
C ARG A 130 15.28 7.52 2.67
N ASN A 131 15.17 7.31 3.99
CA ASN A 131 14.53 8.26 4.92
C ASN A 131 13.07 8.58 4.52
N ILE A 132 12.36 7.63 3.94
CA ILE A 132 10.94 7.73 3.59
C ILE A 132 10.10 7.27 4.79
N PRO A 133 9.29 8.14 5.41
CA PRO A 133 8.41 7.75 6.51
C PRO A 133 7.33 6.77 6.04
N THR A 134 6.97 5.84 6.91
CA THR A 134 5.93 4.84 6.65
C THR A 134 4.81 4.96 7.67
N ALA A 135 3.57 5.09 7.18
CA ALA A 135 2.36 5.09 8.00
C ALA A 135 1.65 3.73 7.87
N LEU A 136 1.42 3.06 9.00
CA LEU A 136 0.62 1.84 9.05
C LEU A 136 -0.81 2.19 9.47
N ILE A 137 -1.76 1.96 8.55
CA ILE A 137 -3.19 2.10 8.80
C ILE A 137 -3.71 0.69 9.11
N LYS A 138 -3.60 0.29 10.37
CA LYS A 138 -3.98 -1.06 10.81
C LYS A 138 -5.17 -1.01 11.75
N THR A 139 -5.99 -2.05 11.63
CA THR A 139 -7.05 -2.37 12.62
C THR A 139 -6.45 -2.92 13.89
#